data_1e94584be3c315c5c9e0dfa623ccb74d
#
_entry.id   1e94584be3c315c5c9e0dfa623ccb74d
#
_cell.length_a   1.000
_cell.length_b   1.000
_cell.length_c   1.000
_cell.angle_alpha   90.00
_cell.angle_beta   90.00
_cell.angle_gamma   90.00
#
_symmetry.space_group_name_H-M   'P 1'
#
loop_
_entity.id
_entity.type
_entity.pdbx_description
1 polymer ?
#
loop_
_entity_poly.entity_id
_entity_poly.type
_entity_poly.pdbx_seq_one_letter_code
_entity_poly.pdbx_strand_id
1 'polypeptide(L)'
;MRLEAASRALARPAHYLRTPTLIQQISWTKKTLGHRHRVVAVRVGPSDEAEKTVPSDADRAYMNRAIDLSLTPGGPMSTYPNPRVGCVIVSASDEIVGEGYHPRAGLPHAEPYALRGAGQLARGATAYVTLEPCDHYGRTAPCSQALIDAGIRRVVVGIGDPNPLVDGGGIARLRKAGIEVVVGCEEDRCFDVNKEFFERITKNG
;
A
#
# COMPACT_ATOMS: atom_id res chain seq x y z
N MET A 1 -55.45 -40.10 -1.67
CA MET A 1 -54.37 -40.98 -2.15
C MET A 1 -53.07 -40.23 -1.88
N ARG A 2 -52.46 -40.49 -0.76
CA ARG A 2 -51.25 -41.26 -0.42
C ARG A 2 -50.23 -41.29 -1.54
N LEU A 3 -49.02 -40.69 -1.31
CA LEU A 3 -47.83 -41.47 -0.98
C LEU A 3 -46.68 -40.54 -0.51
N GLU A 4 -46.16 -40.88 0.64
CA GLU A 4 -44.91 -40.51 1.23
C GLU A 4 -43.72 -41.02 0.40
N ALA A 5 -42.59 -40.31 0.50
CA ALA A 5 -41.26 -40.92 0.47
C ALA A 5 -40.24 -39.91 1.05
N ALA A 6 -39.90 -40.02 2.30
CA ALA A 6 -38.71 -40.65 2.86
C ALA A 6 -37.41 -39.88 2.61
N SER A 7 -37.04 -39.19 3.67
CA SER A 7 -35.72 -38.72 4.10
C SER A 7 -34.58 -39.74 3.87
N ARG A 8 -33.47 -39.31 3.31
CA ARG A 8 -32.16 -39.89 3.61
C ARG A 8 -31.11 -38.80 3.79
N ALA A 9 -30.85 -38.51 5.03
CA ALA A 9 -29.67 -37.76 5.43
C ALA A 9 -28.43 -38.64 5.16
N LEU A 10 -27.49 -38.12 4.34
CA LEU A 10 -26.15 -38.67 4.23
C LEU A 10 -25.20 -37.79 5.07
N ALA A 11 -24.75 -38.37 6.17
CA ALA A 11 -23.71 -37.82 7.02
C ALA A 11 -22.40 -37.64 6.21
N ARG A 12 -21.83 -36.45 6.25
CA ARG A 12 -20.48 -36.19 5.77
C ARG A 12 -19.47 -36.53 6.89
N PRO A 13 -18.37 -37.24 6.58
CA PRO A 13 -17.33 -37.49 7.56
C PRO A 13 -16.55 -36.20 7.89
N ALA A 14 -16.24 -36.03 9.17
CA ALA A 14 -15.40 -34.99 9.71
C ALA A 14 -13.99 -35.10 9.11
N HIS A 15 -13.59 -34.10 8.28
CA HIS A 15 -12.21 -33.94 7.88
C HIS A 15 -11.42 -33.30 9.03
N TYR A 16 -10.53 -34.08 9.57
CA TYR A 16 -9.44 -33.81 10.48
C TYR A 16 -8.72 -32.52 10.04
N LEU A 17 -8.88 -31.46 10.80
CA LEU A 17 -8.06 -30.23 10.65
C LEU A 17 -6.65 -30.58 11.14
N ARG A 18 -5.75 -30.81 10.21
CA ARG A 18 -4.31 -30.80 10.47
C ARG A 18 -3.90 -29.35 10.70
N THR A 19 -3.55 -29.01 11.92
CA THR A 19 -2.81 -27.78 12.24
C THR A 19 -1.48 -27.79 11.50
N PRO A 20 -1.11 -26.69 10.80
CA PRO A 20 0.23 -26.59 10.23
C PRO A 20 1.24 -26.49 11.36
N THR A 21 2.17 -27.44 11.40
CA THR A 21 3.34 -27.41 12.27
C THR A 21 4.18 -26.19 11.89
N LEU A 22 4.38 -25.29 12.85
CA LEU A 22 5.25 -24.12 12.73
C LEU A 22 6.68 -24.60 12.46
N ILE A 23 7.11 -24.57 11.19
CA ILE A 23 8.51 -24.80 10.83
C ILE A 23 9.25 -23.51 11.17
N GLN A 24 9.96 -23.52 12.30
CA GLN A 24 10.88 -22.46 12.67
C GLN A 24 12.02 -22.42 11.64
N GLN A 25 12.11 -21.36 10.85
CA GLN A 25 13.26 -21.10 10.01
C GLN A 25 14.44 -20.67 10.89
N ILE A 26 15.48 -21.48 10.91
CA ILE A 26 16.75 -21.15 11.56
C ILE A 26 17.65 -20.49 10.52
N SER A 27 17.89 -19.18 10.68
CA SER A 27 18.87 -18.46 9.88
C SER A 27 20.26 -18.57 10.50
N TRP A 28 21.26 -18.96 9.69
CA TRP A 28 22.65 -19.10 10.11
C TRP A 28 23.46 -17.89 9.64
N THR A 29 23.95 -17.06 10.56
CA THR A 29 24.90 -15.99 10.26
C THR A 29 26.31 -16.33 10.75
N LYS A 30 27.31 -16.22 9.87
CA LYS A 30 28.72 -16.35 10.25
C LYS A 30 29.23 -15.05 10.85
N LYS A 31 29.55 -15.05 12.12
CA LYS A 31 30.22 -13.93 12.80
C LYS A 31 31.67 -14.31 13.06
N THR A 32 32.61 -13.57 12.48
CA THR A 32 34.07 -13.78 12.66
C THR A 32 34.48 -13.03 13.93
N LEU A 33 34.81 -13.76 14.96
CA LEU A 33 35.47 -13.24 16.18
C LEU A 33 36.71 -14.07 16.41
N GLY A 34 37.90 -13.52 16.09
CA GLY A 34 39.24 -14.05 16.43
C GLY A 34 39.37 -15.57 16.29
N HIS A 35 40.33 -16.07 15.63
CA HIS A 35 40.91 -17.41 15.41
C HIS A 35 40.11 -18.71 15.77
N ARG A 36 38.82 -18.64 16.13
CA ARG A 36 37.93 -19.83 16.28
C ARG A 36 36.53 -19.50 15.74
N HIS A 37 36.14 -20.18 14.68
CA HIS A 37 34.76 -20.10 14.16
C HIS A 37 33.80 -20.80 15.12
N ARG A 38 33.00 -20.05 15.83
CA ARG A 38 31.87 -20.60 16.61
C ARG A 38 30.58 -20.19 15.91
N VAL A 39 29.81 -21.14 15.49
CA VAL A 39 28.46 -20.92 14.94
C VAL A 39 27.54 -20.72 16.14
N VAL A 40 26.97 -19.54 16.29
CA VAL A 40 26.00 -19.24 17.34
C VAL A 40 24.62 -19.13 16.67
N ALA A 41 23.68 -19.95 17.14
CA ALA A 41 22.30 -19.82 16.73
C ALA A 41 21.71 -18.59 17.44
N VAL A 42 21.39 -17.57 16.65
CA VAL A 42 20.63 -16.40 17.15
C VAL A 42 19.16 -16.74 16.98
N ARG A 43 18.42 -16.84 18.06
CA ARG A 43 16.97 -16.87 18.01
C ARG A 43 16.51 -15.48 17.57
N VAL A 44 16.05 -15.37 16.33
CA VAL A 44 15.33 -14.19 15.87
C VAL A 44 13.91 -14.33 16.44
N GLY A 45 13.56 -13.45 17.36
CA GLY A 45 12.21 -13.36 17.91
C GLY A 45 11.22 -12.91 16.83
N PRO A 46 9.90 -13.12 17.01
CA PRO A 46 8.88 -12.84 15.99
C PRO A 46 8.54 -11.35 15.82
N SER A 47 9.49 -10.43 16.01
CA SER A 47 9.21 -8.99 16.10
C SER A 47 9.69 -8.13 14.94
N ASP A 48 10.37 -8.67 13.90
CA ASP A 48 10.93 -7.82 12.84
C ASP A 48 10.58 -8.22 11.39
N GLU A 49 9.76 -9.24 11.18
CA GLU A 49 9.06 -9.42 9.92
C GLU A 49 7.63 -8.90 10.11
N ALA A 50 7.43 -7.59 9.93
CA ALA A 50 6.11 -7.08 9.59
C ALA A 50 5.64 -7.90 8.39
N GLU A 51 4.66 -8.78 8.62
CA GLU A 51 3.99 -9.58 7.60
C GLU A 51 3.75 -8.65 6.40
N LYS A 52 4.43 -8.90 5.28
CA LYS A 52 4.18 -8.18 4.04
C LYS A 52 2.75 -8.49 3.68
N THR A 53 1.83 -7.62 4.06
CA THR A 53 0.42 -7.75 3.70
C THR A 53 0.35 -7.68 2.18
N VAL A 54 0.03 -8.82 1.56
CA VAL A 54 -0.14 -8.92 0.11
C VAL A 54 -1.43 -8.19 -0.26
N PRO A 55 -1.42 -7.33 -1.31
CA PRO A 55 -2.65 -6.68 -1.77
C PRO A 55 -3.73 -7.69 -2.12
N SER A 56 -4.95 -7.48 -1.64
CA SER A 56 -6.14 -8.26 -1.98
C SER A 56 -6.67 -7.89 -3.38
N ASP A 57 -7.62 -8.68 -3.90
CA ASP A 57 -8.28 -8.36 -5.17
C ASP A 57 -9.08 -7.04 -5.07
N ALA A 58 -9.66 -6.73 -3.92
CA ALA A 58 -10.32 -5.45 -3.67
C ALA A 58 -9.31 -4.29 -3.69
N ASP A 59 -8.12 -4.47 -3.07
CA ASP A 59 -7.05 -3.47 -3.14
C ASP A 59 -6.63 -3.17 -4.58
N ARG A 60 -6.52 -4.23 -5.40
CA ARG A 60 -6.20 -4.07 -6.83
C ARG A 60 -7.27 -3.30 -7.58
N ALA A 61 -8.56 -3.56 -7.30
CA ALA A 61 -9.66 -2.86 -7.95
C ALA A 61 -9.63 -1.35 -7.63
N TYR A 62 -9.44 -0.98 -6.36
CA TYR A 62 -9.35 0.43 -5.96
C TYR A 62 -8.05 1.10 -6.43
N MET A 63 -6.93 0.37 -6.45
CA MET A 63 -5.68 0.88 -7.02
C MET A 63 -5.83 1.13 -8.53
N ASN A 64 -6.49 0.24 -9.27
CA ASN A 64 -6.78 0.46 -10.68
C ASN A 64 -7.62 1.72 -10.90
N ARG A 65 -8.61 1.98 -10.05
CA ARG A 65 -9.35 3.24 -10.08
C ARG A 65 -8.46 4.47 -9.82
N ALA A 66 -7.53 4.38 -8.88
CA ALA A 66 -6.56 5.45 -8.63
C ALA A 66 -5.63 5.69 -9.84
N ILE A 67 -5.21 4.61 -10.52
CA ILE A 67 -4.43 4.69 -11.76
C ILE A 67 -5.22 5.41 -12.86
N ASP A 68 -6.49 5.05 -13.07
CA ASP A 68 -7.36 5.71 -14.06
C ASP A 68 -7.50 7.21 -13.78
N LEU A 69 -7.65 7.61 -12.52
CA LEU A 69 -7.66 9.01 -12.10
C LEU A 69 -6.35 9.73 -12.45
N SER A 70 -5.20 9.08 -12.24
CA SER A 70 -3.89 9.66 -12.55
C SER A 70 -3.71 9.97 -14.05
N LEU A 71 -4.47 9.29 -14.91
CA LEU A 71 -4.46 9.49 -16.36
C LEU A 71 -5.38 10.63 -16.83
N THR A 72 -6.25 11.15 -15.96
CA THR A 72 -7.24 12.21 -16.29
C THR A 72 -6.61 13.50 -16.84
N PRO A 73 -5.46 14.01 -16.36
CA PRO A 73 -4.90 15.29 -16.77
C PRO A 73 -4.45 15.40 -18.24
N GLY A 74 -4.78 14.47 -19.10
CA GLY A 74 -4.36 14.50 -20.50
C GLY A 74 -3.04 13.77 -20.75
N GLY A 75 -2.18 14.24 -21.67
CA GLY A 75 -0.98 13.54 -22.07
C GLY A 75 0.09 13.35 -20.97
N PRO A 76 1.14 12.54 -21.23
CA PRO A 76 2.17 12.20 -20.24
C PRO A 76 2.88 13.40 -19.60
N MET A 77 2.94 14.52 -20.31
CA MET A 77 3.62 15.74 -19.86
C MET A 77 2.71 16.73 -19.11
N SER A 78 1.44 16.41 -18.89
CA SER A 78 0.47 17.34 -18.28
C SER A 78 0.85 17.78 -16.87
N THR A 79 1.54 16.93 -16.12
CA THR A 79 2.00 17.22 -14.75
C THR A 79 3.47 17.60 -14.66
N TYR A 80 4.20 17.65 -15.79
CA TYR A 80 5.63 17.94 -15.81
C TYR A 80 6.00 19.19 -14.98
N PRO A 81 7.08 19.14 -14.15
CA PRO A 81 8.05 18.05 -13.95
C PRO A 81 7.62 16.97 -12.95
N ASN A 82 6.42 17.05 -12.39
CA ASN A 82 5.89 16.18 -11.36
C ASN A 82 5.41 14.85 -11.94
N PRO A 83 5.34 13.79 -11.13
CA PRO A 83 4.71 12.53 -11.51
C PRO A 83 3.18 12.68 -11.63
N ARG A 84 2.56 11.74 -12.32
CA ARG A 84 1.12 11.54 -12.33
C ARG A 84 0.72 10.71 -11.12
N VAL A 85 -0.14 11.24 -10.30
CA VAL A 85 -0.60 10.57 -9.08
C VAL A 85 -2.12 10.61 -9.02
N GLY A 86 -2.70 9.48 -8.64
CA GLY A 86 -4.11 9.33 -8.31
C GLY A 86 -4.28 8.82 -6.88
N CYS A 87 -5.38 9.21 -6.25
CA CYS A 87 -5.74 8.81 -4.91
C CYS A 87 -7.22 8.49 -4.80
N VAL A 88 -7.55 7.35 -4.19
CA VAL A 88 -8.91 6.93 -3.86
C VAL A 88 -9.00 6.69 -2.36
N ILE A 89 -10.05 7.19 -1.72
CA ILE A 89 -10.34 6.93 -0.30
C ILE A 89 -11.60 6.10 -0.20
N VAL A 90 -11.49 4.95 0.48
CA VAL A 90 -12.57 3.98 0.67
C VAL A 90 -12.90 3.89 2.16
N SER A 91 -14.17 4.09 2.48
CA SER A 91 -14.66 4.03 3.85
C SER A 91 -14.58 2.62 4.44
N ALA A 92 -14.83 2.50 5.75
CA ALA A 92 -14.92 1.19 6.41
C ALA A 92 -16.12 0.35 5.93
N SER A 93 -17.10 0.96 5.25
CA SER A 93 -18.25 0.28 4.61
C SER A 93 -17.99 -0.10 3.13
N ASP A 94 -16.73 -0.03 2.70
CA ASP A 94 -16.29 -0.39 1.34
C ASP A 94 -16.87 0.51 0.22
N GLU A 95 -17.11 1.80 0.56
CA GLU A 95 -17.60 2.81 -0.38
C GLU A 95 -16.50 3.81 -0.73
N ILE A 96 -16.37 4.18 -2.00
CA ILE A 96 -15.50 5.28 -2.42
C ILE A 96 -16.10 6.58 -1.90
N VAL A 97 -15.40 7.25 -0.97
CA VAL A 97 -15.85 8.50 -0.35
C VAL A 97 -15.04 9.71 -0.78
N GLY A 98 -13.89 9.48 -1.45
CA GLY A 98 -13.06 10.57 -1.98
C GLY A 98 -12.18 10.11 -3.12
N GLU A 99 -12.01 10.97 -4.10
CA GLU A 99 -11.17 10.74 -5.26
C GLU A 99 -10.38 12.00 -5.59
N GLY A 100 -9.15 11.83 -6.06
CA GLY A 100 -8.30 12.93 -6.45
C GLY A 100 -7.19 12.50 -7.38
N TYR A 101 -6.68 13.46 -8.13
CA TYR A 101 -5.48 13.30 -8.95
C TYR A 101 -4.66 14.60 -8.93
N HIS A 102 -3.37 14.51 -9.26
CA HIS A 102 -2.52 15.70 -9.43
C HIS A 102 -2.77 16.33 -10.79
N PRO A 103 -3.40 17.52 -10.88
CA PRO A 103 -3.80 18.07 -12.18
C PRO A 103 -2.62 18.64 -12.99
N ARG A 104 -1.70 19.34 -12.31
CA ARG A 104 -0.50 19.96 -12.91
C ARG A 104 0.46 20.48 -11.84
N ALA A 105 1.71 20.67 -12.23
CA ALA A 105 2.72 21.26 -11.35
C ALA A 105 2.24 22.61 -10.74
N GLY A 106 2.54 22.80 -9.45
CA GLY A 106 2.15 23.97 -8.67
C GLY A 106 0.77 23.91 -8.03
N LEU A 107 -0.07 22.92 -8.36
CA LEU A 107 -1.33 22.63 -7.69
C LEU A 107 -1.14 21.54 -6.61
N PRO A 108 -2.14 21.33 -5.71
CA PRO A 108 -2.08 20.27 -4.73
C PRO A 108 -1.88 18.88 -5.35
N HIS A 109 -1.32 17.96 -4.59
CA HIS A 109 -1.21 16.55 -4.97
C HIS A 109 -2.57 15.85 -4.95
N ALA A 110 -2.62 14.57 -5.30
CA ALA A 110 -3.86 13.79 -5.40
C ALA A 110 -4.56 13.64 -4.05
N GLU A 111 -3.79 13.38 -2.98
CA GLU A 111 -4.30 13.07 -1.66
C GLU A 111 -5.12 14.23 -1.04
N PRO A 112 -4.69 15.51 -1.09
CA PRO A 112 -5.52 16.64 -0.66
C PRO A 112 -6.87 16.74 -1.35
N TYR A 113 -6.95 16.39 -2.65
CA TYR A 113 -8.24 16.39 -3.35
C TYR A 113 -9.14 15.26 -2.89
N ALA A 114 -8.60 14.04 -2.76
CA ALA A 114 -9.33 12.89 -2.27
C ALA A 114 -9.81 13.10 -0.82
N LEU A 115 -8.95 13.62 0.06
CA LEU A 115 -9.29 13.95 1.45
C LEU A 115 -10.38 15.01 1.56
N ARG A 116 -10.36 16.02 0.69
CA ARG A 116 -11.41 17.04 0.63
C ARG A 116 -12.77 16.43 0.23
N GLY A 117 -12.76 15.51 -0.74
CA GLY A 117 -13.96 14.78 -1.15
C GLY A 117 -14.51 13.90 -0.03
N ALA A 118 -13.66 13.19 0.65
CA ALA A 118 -14.04 12.29 1.75
C ALA A 118 -14.53 13.04 3.01
N GLY A 119 -13.98 14.23 3.29
CA GLY A 119 -14.33 14.98 4.49
C GLY A 119 -14.14 14.13 5.75
N GLN A 120 -15.16 14.10 6.59
CA GLN A 120 -15.13 13.33 7.85
C GLN A 120 -15.13 11.81 7.65
N LEU A 121 -15.56 11.32 6.48
CA LEU A 121 -15.56 9.90 6.13
C LEU A 121 -14.14 9.35 5.88
N ALA A 122 -13.13 10.21 5.81
CA ALA A 122 -11.74 9.80 5.76
C ALA A 122 -11.27 9.11 7.04
N ARG A 123 -11.87 9.43 8.19
CA ARG A 123 -11.48 8.82 9.47
C ARG A 123 -11.77 7.32 9.49
N GLY A 124 -10.71 6.52 9.73
CA GLY A 124 -10.78 5.06 9.74
C GLY A 124 -10.84 4.42 8.35
N ALA A 125 -10.79 5.23 7.29
CA ALA A 125 -10.81 4.78 5.90
C ALA A 125 -9.46 4.19 5.44
N THR A 126 -9.46 3.59 4.25
CA THR A 126 -8.28 3.17 3.51
C THR A 126 -8.01 4.14 2.36
N ALA A 127 -6.77 4.62 2.22
CA ALA A 127 -6.33 5.41 1.09
C ALA A 127 -5.50 4.56 0.12
N TYR A 128 -5.82 4.60 -1.16
CA TYR A 128 -5.08 3.97 -2.26
C TYR A 128 -4.37 5.05 -3.05
N VAL A 129 -3.06 5.03 -3.09
CA VAL A 129 -2.24 6.06 -3.74
C VAL A 129 -1.27 5.40 -4.72
N THR A 130 -1.25 5.85 -5.96
CA THR A 130 -0.45 5.22 -7.03
C THR A 130 1.06 5.37 -6.84
N LEU A 131 1.50 6.38 -6.07
CA LEU A 131 2.90 6.65 -5.74
C LEU A 131 3.02 6.92 -4.24
N GLU A 132 4.17 6.64 -3.65
CA GLU A 132 4.46 6.95 -2.25
C GLU A 132 4.06 8.38 -1.88
N PRO A 133 3.25 8.59 -0.83
CA PRO A 133 2.92 9.93 -0.34
C PRO A 133 4.17 10.70 0.08
N CYS A 134 4.33 11.93 -0.42
CA CYS A 134 5.49 12.75 -0.11
C CYS A 134 5.62 13.04 1.40
N ASP A 135 6.89 13.19 1.87
CA ASP A 135 7.23 13.47 3.27
C ASP A 135 8.08 14.73 3.46
N HIS A 136 8.17 15.59 2.48
CA HIS A 136 8.87 16.87 2.57
C HIS A 136 7.90 18.05 2.64
N TYR A 137 8.26 19.06 3.40
CA TYR A 137 7.55 20.33 3.43
C TYR A 137 7.86 21.13 2.18
N GLY A 138 6.84 21.37 1.36
CA GLY A 138 6.90 22.27 0.24
C GLY A 138 6.07 23.54 0.52
N ARG A 139 5.18 23.92 -0.41
CA ARG A 139 4.19 24.98 -0.20
C ARG A 139 3.08 24.57 0.76
N THR A 140 2.89 23.29 0.97
CA THR A 140 1.89 22.68 1.84
C THR A 140 2.57 21.64 2.73
N ALA A 141 1.87 21.19 3.77
CA ALA A 141 2.30 20.05 4.58
C ALA A 141 2.45 18.79 3.71
N PRO A 142 3.32 17.84 4.09
CA PRO A 142 3.48 16.56 3.40
C PRO A 142 2.15 15.81 3.28
N CYS A 143 1.96 15.08 2.18
CA CYS A 143 0.77 14.24 2.00
C CYS A 143 0.70 13.13 3.05
N SER A 144 1.84 12.56 3.48
CA SER A 144 1.93 11.64 4.61
C SER A 144 1.30 12.23 5.88
N GLN A 145 1.61 13.49 6.20
CA GLN A 145 1.02 14.18 7.36
C GLN A 145 -0.47 14.44 7.17
N ALA A 146 -0.91 14.85 5.98
CA ALA A 146 -2.33 15.09 5.70
C ALA A 146 -3.18 13.81 5.87
N LEU A 147 -2.67 12.65 5.47
CA LEU A 147 -3.33 11.35 5.68
C LEU A 147 -3.42 10.99 7.17
N ILE A 148 -2.36 11.26 7.95
CA ILE A 148 -2.35 11.07 9.41
C ILE A 148 -3.39 11.96 10.08
N ASP A 149 -3.40 13.26 9.77
CA ASP A 149 -4.30 14.25 10.38
C ASP A 149 -5.77 13.96 10.06
N ALA A 150 -6.05 13.40 8.88
CA ALA A 150 -7.38 12.95 8.48
C ALA A 150 -7.83 11.68 9.21
N GLY A 151 -6.93 10.99 9.92
CA GLY A 151 -7.22 9.76 10.66
C GLY A 151 -7.42 8.56 9.74
N ILE A 152 -6.73 8.50 8.61
CA ILE A 152 -6.67 7.32 7.74
C ILE A 152 -6.11 6.15 8.55
N ARG A 153 -6.73 4.97 8.45
CA ARG A 153 -6.32 3.76 9.17
C ARG A 153 -5.33 2.90 8.38
N ARG A 154 -5.47 2.87 7.06
CA ARG A 154 -4.69 2.02 6.16
C ARG A 154 -4.32 2.79 4.90
N VAL A 155 -3.10 2.59 4.41
CA VAL A 155 -2.64 3.15 3.13
C VAL A 155 -2.11 2.03 2.26
N VAL A 156 -2.63 1.94 1.04
CA VAL A 156 -2.15 1.02 0.00
C VAL A 156 -1.42 1.87 -1.03
N VAL A 157 -0.14 1.58 -1.23
CA VAL A 157 0.77 2.30 -2.13
C VAL A 157 1.01 1.45 -3.37
N GLY A 158 0.87 2.04 -4.55
CA GLY A 158 1.16 1.38 -5.81
C GLY A 158 2.64 1.10 -5.95
N ILE A 159 3.46 2.13 -5.98
CA ILE A 159 4.92 2.04 -6.09
C ILE A 159 5.60 3.03 -5.14
N GLY A 160 6.75 2.66 -4.58
CA GLY A 160 7.60 3.57 -3.82
C GLY A 160 8.21 4.66 -4.70
N ASP A 161 8.51 5.82 -4.13
CA ASP A 161 9.19 6.88 -4.88
C ASP A 161 10.68 6.52 -5.02
N PRO A 162 11.21 6.33 -6.24
CA PRO A 162 12.61 5.99 -6.47
C PRO A 162 13.57 7.19 -6.26
N ASN A 163 13.05 8.37 -5.93
CA ASN A 163 13.87 9.54 -5.66
C ASN A 163 14.63 9.35 -4.34
N PRO A 164 15.98 9.34 -4.33
CA PRO A 164 16.77 9.18 -3.12
C PRO A 164 16.51 10.23 -2.03
N LEU A 165 15.94 11.38 -2.41
CA LEU A 165 15.54 12.43 -1.47
C LEU A 165 14.21 12.13 -0.76
N VAL A 166 13.41 11.21 -1.28
CA VAL A 166 12.14 10.77 -0.69
C VAL A 166 12.34 9.45 0.06
N ASP A 167 13.03 8.50 -0.53
CA ASP A 167 13.56 7.22 -0.03
C ASP A 167 12.75 6.58 1.12
N GLY A 168 11.46 6.33 0.88
CA GLY A 168 10.60 5.68 1.87
C GLY A 168 10.18 6.55 3.06
N GLY A 169 10.47 7.85 3.05
CA GLY A 169 10.15 8.75 4.15
C GLY A 169 8.65 8.83 4.45
N GLY A 170 7.81 8.86 3.42
CA GLY A 170 6.36 8.88 3.56
C GLY A 170 5.80 7.60 4.16
N ILE A 171 6.23 6.45 3.64
CA ILE A 171 5.87 5.13 4.16
C ILE A 171 6.31 4.97 5.61
N ALA A 172 7.56 5.36 5.93
CA ALA A 172 8.10 5.28 7.28
C ALA A 172 7.32 6.14 8.27
N ARG A 173 6.96 7.39 7.89
CA ARG A 173 6.13 8.28 8.71
C ARG A 173 4.75 7.70 8.98
N LEU A 174 4.07 7.17 7.96
CA LEU A 174 2.75 6.56 8.10
C LEU A 174 2.80 5.36 9.07
N ARG A 175 3.77 4.47 8.90
CA ARG A 175 3.98 3.31 9.81
C ARG A 175 4.27 3.75 11.23
N LYS A 176 5.12 4.77 11.43
CA LYS A 176 5.43 5.33 12.75
C LYS A 176 4.20 5.93 13.44
N ALA A 177 3.24 6.45 12.68
CA ALA A 177 1.97 6.94 13.18
C ALA A 177 0.94 5.82 13.48
N GLY A 178 1.30 4.54 13.31
CA GLY A 178 0.44 3.39 13.55
C GLY A 178 -0.51 3.06 12.39
N ILE A 179 -0.28 3.64 11.20
CA ILE A 179 -1.07 3.34 10.01
C ILE A 179 -0.54 2.06 9.38
N GLU A 180 -1.45 1.14 9.03
CA GLU A 180 -1.12 -0.04 8.23
C GLU A 180 -0.73 0.39 6.82
N VAL A 181 0.45 -0.03 6.33
CA VAL A 181 0.92 0.34 4.99
C VAL A 181 1.28 -0.91 4.19
N VAL A 182 0.56 -1.11 3.09
CA VAL A 182 0.81 -2.11 2.05
C VAL A 182 1.48 -1.44 0.85
N VAL A 183 2.51 -2.04 0.28
CA VAL A 183 3.26 -1.48 -0.86
C VAL A 183 3.33 -2.50 -1.99
N GLY A 184 3.34 -2.04 -3.23
CA GLY A 184 3.46 -2.88 -4.42
C GLY A 184 2.12 -3.35 -4.99
N CYS A 185 1.04 -2.59 -4.76
CA CYS A 185 -0.26 -2.87 -5.36
C CYS A 185 -0.32 -2.34 -6.79
N GLU A 186 -0.45 -3.23 -7.78
CA GLU A 186 -0.42 -2.87 -9.22
C GLU A 186 0.88 -2.11 -9.61
N GLU A 187 2.00 -2.52 -9.04
CA GLU A 187 3.29 -1.81 -9.11
C GLU A 187 3.73 -1.55 -10.55
N ASP A 188 3.66 -2.57 -11.42
CA ASP A 188 4.05 -2.46 -12.83
C ASP A 188 3.21 -1.40 -13.56
N ARG A 189 1.89 -1.37 -13.32
CA ARG A 189 1.00 -0.36 -13.91
C ARG A 189 1.28 1.04 -13.40
N CYS A 190 1.55 1.18 -12.11
CA CYS A 190 1.93 2.45 -11.49
C CYS A 190 3.27 2.96 -12.04
N PHE A 191 4.24 2.05 -12.29
CA PHE A 191 5.49 2.36 -12.95
C PHE A 191 5.27 2.85 -14.38
N ASP A 192 4.48 2.13 -15.18
CA ASP A 192 4.24 2.47 -16.58
C ASP A 192 3.63 3.85 -16.76
N VAL A 193 2.71 4.26 -15.87
CA VAL A 193 2.11 5.61 -15.86
C VAL A 193 3.18 6.70 -15.68
N ASN A 194 4.25 6.41 -14.92
CA ASN A 194 5.28 7.36 -14.52
C ASN A 194 6.67 7.04 -15.09
N LYS A 195 6.76 6.16 -16.09
CA LYS A 195 8.04 5.69 -16.65
C LYS A 195 9.00 6.83 -17.00
N GLU A 196 8.51 7.85 -17.72
CA GLU A 196 9.35 9.00 -18.11
C GLU A 196 9.82 9.83 -16.90
N PHE A 197 9.00 9.94 -15.86
CA PHE A 197 9.39 10.58 -14.60
C PHE A 197 10.50 9.78 -13.92
N PHE A 198 10.36 8.49 -13.77
CA PHE A 198 11.34 7.61 -13.13
C PHE A 198 12.67 7.59 -13.87
N GLU A 199 12.63 7.45 -15.21
CA GLU A 199 13.84 7.51 -16.04
C GLU A 199 14.60 8.84 -15.90
N ARG A 200 13.88 9.96 -15.75
CA ARG A 200 14.48 11.28 -15.62
C ARG A 200 15.19 11.45 -14.28
N ILE A 201 14.56 11.06 -13.16
CA ILE A 201 15.14 11.23 -11.83
C ILE A 201 16.31 10.27 -11.59
N THR A 202 16.27 9.06 -12.15
CA THR A 202 17.38 8.09 -12.03
C THR A 202 18.58 8.42 -12.88
N LYS A 203 18.42 9.20 -13.98
CA LYS A 203 19.55 9.64 -14.84
C LYS A 203 20.27 10.89 -14.29
N ASN A 204 19.61 11.66 -13.41
CA ASN A 204 20.12 12.91 -12.88
C ASN A 204 20.59 12.81 -11.40
N GLY A 205 20.52 11.65 -10.78
CA GLY A 205 21.06 11.32 -9.47
C GLY A 205 22.28 10.43 -9.59
#